data_ff5159b1a48757e499f9e33d8d270f35
#
_entry.id   ff5159b1a48757e499f9e33d8d270f35
#
_cell.length_a   1.000
_cell.length_b   1.000
_cell.length_c   1.000
_cell.angle_alpha   90.00
_cell.angle_beta   90.00
_cell.angle_gamma   90.00
#
_symmetry.space_group_name_H-M   'P 1'
#
loop_
_entity.id
_entity.type
_entity.pdbx_description
1 polymer ?
#
loop_
_entity_poly.entity_id
_entity_poly.type
_entity_poly.pdbx_seq_one_letter_code
_entity_poly.pdbx_strand_id
1 'polypeptide(L)'
;VTKDGAETDLDLGHYERFLDLELTQRNATLAGRLLRDLIADERAGKFGGQTVQLVPHLTQAIKRAIHQAAAGQVHIVEIGGTVGDYEGLSFVEAIREFSLEVGREHCLFVHVVYVPFLATSQEYKTKPAQNAMADLRGFGIMPDVVAVRTEGSTAPPRGVADKIAIASGVRPEGIIMMPNVDTVYKVPLMVARELGPVLASFTGNDTAPDMTRWQQLARHDSQTYRQRLTIGLVAKYIDNADTYLSITEALKAAAWAHRSEVTIQWINAETVTDAALSTVDAVVVPGGFGKRGVEGKIAAASYC
;
A
#
# COMPACT_ATOMS: atom_id res chain seq x y z
N VAL A 1 3.89 -12.47 -3.38
CA VAL A 1 3.99 -13.21 -4.65
C VAL A 1 2.61 -13.24 -5.28
N THR A 2 2.50 -12.78 -6.52
CA THR A 2 1.26 -12.79 -7.30
C THR A 2 0.90 -14.20 -7.80
N LYS A 3 -0.32 -14.37 -8.35
CA LYS A 3 -0.80 -15.64 -8.91
C LYS A 3 0.12 -16.22 -9.99
N ASP A 4 0.76 -15.37 -10.78
CA ASP A 4 1.70 -15.75 -11.84
C ASP A 4 3.15 -15.89 -11.35
N GLY A 5 3.38 -15.90 -10.02
CA GLY A 5 4.66 -16.16 -9.39
C GLY A 5 5.63 -14.98 -9.32
N ALA A 6 5.20 -13.77 -9.64
CA ALA A 6 6.05 -12.59 -9.53
C ALA A 6 6.25 -12.17 -8.07
N GLU A 7 7.50 -11.85 -7.71
CA GLU A 7 7.80 -11.13 -6.47
C GLU A 7 7.34 -9.68 -6.60
N THR A 8 6.66 -9.20 -5.58
CA THR A 8 6.11 -7.84 -5.53
C THR A 8 6.16 -7.31 -4.12
N ASP A 9 5.97 -6.01 -3.97
CA ASP A 9 5.81 -5.37 -2.68
C ASP A 9 4.57 -5.87 -1.92
N LEU A 10 4.55 -5.60 -0.63
CA LEU A 10 3.46 -5.99 0.30
C LEU A 10 2.12 -5.40 -0.07
N ASP A 11 2.14 -4.20 -0.66
CA ASP A 11 0.96 -3.44 -1.02
C ASP A 11 0.00 -4.19 -1.95
N LEU A 12 0.54 -5.03 -2.85
CA LEU A 12 -0.31 -5.84 -3.73
C LEU A 12 -1.22 -6.81 -2.95
N GLY A 13 -0.74 -7.35 -1.82
CA GLY A 13 -1.55 -8.18 -0.95
C GLY A 13 -2.72 -7.41 -0.32
N HIS A 14 -2.55 -6.13 -0.02
CA HIS A 14 -3.63 -5.25 0.40
C HIS A 14 -4.60 -4.99 -0.73
N TYR A 15 -4.10 -4.68 -1.93
CA TYR A 15 -4.97 -4.42 -3.09
C TYR A 15 -5.84 -5.63 -3.43
N GLU A 16 -5.28 -6.85 -3.44
CA GLU A 16 -6.04 -8.08 -3.62
C GLU A 16 -7.13 -8.25 -2.56
N ARG A 17 -6.80 -8.00 -1.29
CA ARG A 17 -7.74 -8.13 -0.18
C ARG A 17 -8.89 -7.13 -0.26
N PHE A 18 -8.61 -5.86 -0.61
CA PHE A 18 -9.62 -4.81 -0.65
C PHE A 18 -10.44 -4.83 -1.93
N LEU A 19 -9.86 -5.23 -3.05
CA LEU A 19 -10.54 -5.26 -4.35
C LEU A 19 -11.18 -6.62 -4.67
N ASP A 20 -10.87 -7.67 -3.87
CA ASP A 20 -11.28 -9.06 -4.12
C ASP A 20 -10.88 -9.53 -5.54
N LEU A 21 -9.66 -9.21 -5.93
CA LEU A 21 -9.08 -9.50 -7.24
C LEU A 21 -7.77 -10.27 -7.09
N GLU A 22 -7.46 -11.13 -8.05
CA GLU A 22 -6.12 -11.71 -8.20
C GLU A 22 -5.27 -10.81 -9.08
N LEU A 23 -4.16 -10.33 -8.54
CA LEU A 23 -3.21 -9.48 -9.26
C LEU A 23 -2.08 -10.31 -9.88
N THR A 24 -1.43 -9.72 -10.87
CA THR A 24 -0.34 -10.32 -11.63
C THR A 24 0.84 -9.36 -11.69
N GLN A 25 1.97 -9.80 -12.25
CA GLN A 25 3.12 -8.91 -12.46
C GLN A 25 2.81 -7.67 -13.32
N ARG A 26 1.70 -7.64 -14.05
CA ARG A 26 1.25 -6.45 -14.81
C ARG A 26 0.78 -5.32 -13.90
N ASN A 27 0.40 -5.65 -12.68
CA ASN A 27 -0.06 -4.69 -11.68
C ASN A 27 1.07 -4.10 -10.85
N ALA A 28 2.32 -4.56 -11.06
CA ALA A 28 3.51 -4.05 -10.40
C ALA A 28 4.56 -3.64 -11.43
N THR A 29 4.89 -2.35 -11.47
CA THR A 29 5.87 -1.81 -12.41
C THR A 29 7.10 -1.33 -11.65
N LEU A 30 8.21 -2.07 -11.79
CA LEU A 30 9.47 -1.79 -11.11
C LEU A 30 10.41 -1.00 -12.02
N ALA A 31 11.02 0.06 -11.49
CA ALA A 31 12.00 0.90 -12.21
C ALA A 31 13.15 0.07 -12.82
N GLY A 32 13.71 -0.87 -12.04
CA GLY A 32 14.81 -1.72 -12.50
C GLY A 32 14.45 -2.59 -13.71
N ARG A 33 13.20 -3.11 -13.77
CA ARG A 33 12.73 -3.87 -14.93
C ARG A 33 12.62 -2.98 -16.15
N LEU A 34 12.02 -1.80 -16.03
CA LEU A 34 11.86 -0.87 -17.14
C LEU A 34 13.20 -0.40 -17.69
N LEU A 35 14.16 -0.08 -16.81
CA LEU A 35 15.51 0.33 -17.22
C LEU A 35 16.26 -0.79 -17.92
N ARG A 36 16.21 -2.02 -17.40
CA ARG A 36 16.82 -3.19 -18.04
C ARG A 36 16.25 -3.38 -19.46
N ASP A 37 14.93 -3.33 -19.58
CA ASP A 37 14.26 -3.56 -20.87
C ASP A 37 14.55 -2.42 -21.86
N LEU A 38 14.63 -1.17 -21.37
CA LEU A 38 15.02 -0.01 -22.17
C LEU A 38 16.46 -0.14 -22.70
N ILE A 39 17.41 -0.55 -21.86
CA ILE A 39 18.80 -0.80 -22.23
C ILE A 39 18.90 -1.95 -23.25
N ALA A 40 18.14 -3.02 -23.05
CA ALA A 40 18.09 -4.13 -23.99
C ALA A 40 17.57 -3.70 -25.37
N ASP A 41 16.53 -2.88 -25.40
CA ASP A 41 15.95 -2.33 -26.63
C ASP A 41 16.93 -1.39 -27.35
N GLU A 42 17.66 -0.56 -26.60
CA GLU A 42 18.73 0.27 -27.16
C GLU A 42 19.82 -0.57 -27.82
N ARG A 43 20.32 -1.58 -27.12
CA ARG A 43 21.36 -2.51 -27.61
C ARG A 43 20.90 -3.32 -28.82
N ALA A 44 19.60 -3.61 -28.91
CA ALA A 44 18.99 -4.27 -30.06
C ALA A 44 18.75 -3.33 -31.25
N GLY A 45 19.10 -2.04 -31.14
CA GLY A 45 18.97 -1.06 -32.22
C GLY A 45 17.54 -0.56 -32.47
N LYS A 46 16.60 -0.80 -31.54
CA LYS A 46 15.18 -0.43 -31.73
C LYS A 46 14.95 1.08 -31.82
N PHE A 47 15.90 1.89 -31.39
CA PHE A 47 15.82 3.36 -31.45
C PHE A 47 16.51 3.97 -32.66
N GLY A 48 16.99 3.14 -33.60
CA GLY A 48 17.55 3.64 -34.89
C GLY A 48 18.73 4.59 -34.74
N GLY A 49 19.55 4.46 -33.69
CA GLY A 49 20.69 5.33 -33.40
C GLY A 49 20.35 6.64 -32.68
N GLN A 50 19.10 6.83 -32.27
CA GLN A 50 18.72 7.97 -31.44
C GLN A 50 19.32 7.84 -30.03
N THR A 51 19.63 8.97 -29.40
CA THR A 51 20.05 9.01 -28.00
C THR A 51 18.89 8.62 -27.09
N VAL A 52 19.05 7.56 -26.33
CA VAL A 52 18.05 7.12 -25.35
C VAL A 52 18.20 7.95 -24.07
N GLN A 53 17.09 8.48 -23.56
CA GLN A 53 17.03 9.35 -22.40
C GLN A 53 15.92 8.89 -21.44
N LEU A 54 15.97 9.33 -20.19
CA LEU A 54 14.87 9.05 -19.22
C LEU A 54 13.57 9.69 -19.70
N VAL A 55 13.63 10.93 -20.17
CA VAL A 55 12.52 11.60 -20.87
C VAL A 55 12.94 11.78 -22.34
N PRO A 56 12.20 11.28 -23.32
CA PRO A 56 10.86 10.67 -23.20
C PRO A 56 10.84 9.12 -23.12
N HIS A 57 11.97 8.42 -23.22
CA HIS A 57 11.94 6.96 -23.48
C HIS A 57 11.49 6.15 -22.27
N LEU A 58 11.99 6.44 -21.06
CA LEU A 58 11.55 5.76 -19.85
C LEU A 58 10.13 6.21 -19.47
N THR A 59 9.80 7.50 -19.56
CA THR A 59 8.44 7.99 -19.28
C THR A 59 7.41 7.37 -20.22
N GLN A 60 7.74 7.16 -21.49
CA GLN A 60 6.90 6.42 -22.45
C GLN A 60 6.71 4.95 -22.06
N ALA A 61 7.77 4.30 -21.54
CA ALA A 61 7.65 2.91 -21.06
C ALA A 61 6.73 2.81 -19.84
N ILE A 62 6.83 3.76 -18.91
CA ILE A 62 5.94 3.85 -17.74
C ILE A 62 4.48 4.07 -18.19
N LYS A 63 4.22 5.03 -19.06
CA LYS A 63 2.88 5.31 -19.60
C LYS A 63 2.26 4.09 -20.29
N ARG A 64 3.05 3.35 -21.08
CA ARG A 64 2.61 2.09 -21.69
C ARG A 64 2.24 1.05 -20.64
N ALA A 65 3.01 0.93 -19.56
CA ALA A 65 2.70 0.00 -18.47
C ALA A 65 1.38 0.35 -17.78
N ILE A 66 1.11 1.64 -17.55
CA ILE A 66 -0.16 2.13 -17.01
C ILE A 66 -1.32 1.74 -17.93
N HIS A 67 -1.22 2.00 -19.22
CA HIS A 67 -2.26 1.63 -20.19
C HIS A 67 -2.51 0.12 -20.26
N GLN A 68 -1.44 -0.69 -20.19
CA GLN A 68 -1.56 -2.16 -20.25
C GLN A 68 -2.18 -2.77 -19.00
N ALA A 69 -2.05 -2.11 -17.86
CA ALA A 69 -2.65 -2.55 -16.59
C ALA A 69 -4.13 -2.14 -16.48
N ALA A 70 -4.56 -1.12 -17.24
CA ALA A 70 -5.93 -0.63 -17.21
C ALA A 70 -6.90 -1.67 -17.80
N ALA A 71 -7.83 -2.16 -16.97
CA ALA A 71 -8.80 -3.18 -17.35
C ALA A 71 -10.26 -2.74 -17.13
N GLY A 72 -10.52 -1.53 -16.67
CA GLY A 72 -11.84 -1.05 -16.30
C GLY A 72 -12.05 0.44 -16.56
N GLN A 73 -13.21 0.95 -16.13
CA GLN A 73 -13.56 2.35 -16.26
C GLN A 73 -12.78 3.26 -15.30
N VAL A 74 -12.38 2.73 -14.15
CA VAL A 74 -11.57 3.41 -13.16
C VAL A 74 -10.27 2.65 -12.95
N HIS A 75 -9.15 3.34 -13.13
CA HIS A 75 -7.82 2.79 -12.91
C HIS A 75 -7.13 3.55 -11.79
N ILE A 76 -6.72 2.85 -10.74
CA ILE A 76 -5.95 3.42 -9.63
C ILE A 76 -4.48 3.14 -9.88
N VAL A 77 -3.69 4.21 -9.96
CA VAL A 77 -2.22 4.15 -10.11
C VAL A 77 -1.60 4.67 -8.82
N GLU A 78 -0.77 3.86 -8.21
CA GLU A 78 0.00 4.23 -7.01
C GLU A 78 1.47 4.36 -7.36
N ILE A 79 2.12 5.43 -6.90
CA ILE A 79 3.55 5.62 -6.98
C ILE A 79 4.11 5.59 -5.56
N GLY A 80 4.94 4.57 -5.30
CA GLY A 80 5.60 4.39 -4.02
C GLY A 80 6.75 5.37 -3.82
N GLY A 81 7.13 5.56 -2.55
CA GLY A 81 8.22 6.42 -2.15
C GLY A 81 7.81 7.86 -1.85
N THR A 82 8.77 8.64 -1.39
CA THR A 82 8.58 10.06 -1.07
C THR A 82 8.67 10.90 -2.34
N VAL A 83 7.75 11.83 -2.52
CA VAL A 83 7.83 12.79 -3.64
C VAL A 83 9.12 13.61 -3.49
N GLY A 84 9.92 13.62 -4.56
CA GLY A 84 11.23 14.28 -4.60
C GLY A 84 12.41 13.31 -4.50
N ASP A 85 12.19 12.05 -4.12
CA ASP A 85 13.24 11.03 -4.16
C ASP A 85 13.61 10.68 -5.61
N TYR A 86 14.90 10.52 -5.87
CA TYR A 86 15.44 10.31 -7.23
C TYR A 86 14.82 9.11 -7.94
N GLU A 87 14.51 8.05 -7.21
CA GLU A 87 13.93 6.81 -7.74
C GLU A 87 12.53 7.04 -8.34
N GLY A 88 11.76 7.96 -7.76
CA GLY A 88 10.39 8.26 -8.14
C GLY A 88 10.25 9.26 -9.28
N LEU A 89 11.29 10.07 -9.59
CA LEU A 89 11.17 11.23 -10.49
C LEU A 89 10.62 10.89 -11.87
N SER A 90 11.10 9.80 -12.48
CA SER A 90 10.62 9.38 -13.81
C SER A 90 9.15 8.95 -13.81
N PHE A 91 8.66 8.40 -12.71
CA PHE A 91 7.25 8.03 -12.56
C PHE A 91 6.37 9.27 -12.37
N VAL A 92 6.81 10.21 -11.54
CA VAL A 92 6.10 11.48 -11.33
C VAL A 92 6.00 12.26 -12.65
N GLU A 93 7.10 12.34 -13.41
CA GLU A 93 7.10 12.99 -14.73
C GLU A 93 6.19 12.24 -15.72
N ALA A 94 6.25 10.90 -15.74
CA ALA A 94 5.38 10.10 -16.61
C ALA A 94 3.89 10.31 -16.31
N ILE A 95 3.49 10.42 -15.03
CA ILE A 95 2.10 10.70 -14.66
C ILE A 95 1.69 12.12 -15.03
N ARG A 96 2.57 13.09 -14.87
CA ARG A 96 2.33 14.46 -15.35
C ARG A 96 2.05 14.48 -16.85
N GLU A 97 2.94 13.86 -17.66
CA GLU A 97 2.72 13.71 -19.10
C GLU A 97 1.43 12.97 -19.43
N PHE A 98 1.18 11.85 -18.74
CA PHE A 98 -0.01 11.01 -18.92
C PHE A 98 -1.31 11.81 -18.72
N SER A 99 -1.35 12.64 -17.67
CA SER A 99 -2.53 13.46 -17.40
C SER A 99 -2.82 14.49 -18.48
N LEU A 100 -1.78 14.98 -19.19
CA LEU A 100 -1.95 15.85 -20.34
C LEU A 100 -2.43 15.12 -21.59
N GLU A 101 -2.01 13.85 -21.74
CA GLU A 101 -2.40 13.01 -22.88
C GLU A 101 -3.87 12.56 -22.81
N VAL A 102 -4.32 12.16 -21.60
CA VAL A 102 -5.70 11.67 -21.42
C VAL A 102 -6.71 12.77 -21.11
N GLY A 103 -6.25 13.97 -20.80
CA GLY A 103 -7.04 15.08 -20.30
C GLY A 103 -7.05 15.16 -18.78
N ARG A 104 -6.77 16.35 -18.26
CA ARG A 104 -6.64 16.58 -16.80
C ARG A 104 -7.95 16.27 -16.06
N GLU A 105 -9.06 16.45 -16.71
CA GLU A 105 -10.40 16.18 -16.20
C GLU A 105 -10.68 14.68 -15.97
N HIS A 106 -9.89 13.82 -16.58
CA HIS A 106 -9.96 12.36 -16.38
C HIS A 106 -9.01 11.84 -15.31
N CYS A 107 -8.25 12.72 -14.65
CA CYS A 107 -7.28 12.37 -13.63
C CYS A 107 -7.62 13.02 -12.29
N LEU A 108 -7.70 12.22 -11.23
CA LEU A 108 -7.80 12.69 -9.85
C LEU A 108 -6.47 12.45 -9.14
N PHE A 109 -5.75 13.51 -8.81
CA PHE A 109 -4.50 13.41 -8.07
C PHE A 109 -4.73 13.45 -6.57
N VAL A 110 -4.38 12.35 -5.90
CA VAL A 110 -4.42 12.23 -4.45
C VAL A 110 -2.99 12.19 -3.93
N HIS A 111 -2.58 13.22 -3.21
CA HIS A 111 -1.25 13.27 -2.59
C HIS A 111 -1.34 12.80 -1.14
N VAL A 112 -0.68 11.70 -0.82
CA VAL A 112 -0.60 11.20 0.56
C VAL A 112 0.60 11.84 1.24
N VAL A 113 0.37 12.54 2.36
CA VAL A 113 1.41 13.18 3.16
C VAL A 113 1.37 12.70 4.60
N TYR A 114 2.51 12.77 5.28
CA TYR A 114 2.61 12.41 6.68
C TYR A 114 2.85 13.62 7.57
N VAL A 115 2.09 13.71 8.67
CA VAL A 115 2.20 14.76 9.66
C VAL A 115 2.48 14.10 11.01
N PRO A 116 3.76 14.07 11.45
CA PRO A 116 4.15 13.48 12.72
C PRO A 116 3.63 14.28 13.91
N PHE A 117 3.32 13.57 15.00
CA PHE A 117 3.05 14.15 16.29
C PHE A 117 4.29 14.06 17.19
N LEU A 118 4.77 15.19 17.68
CA LEU A 118 5.89 15.21 18.60
C LEU A 118 5.38 15.14 20.05
N ALA A 119 5.57 14.00 20.70
CA ALA A 119 5.12 13.78 22.07
C ALA A 119 5.77 14.73 23.08
N THR A 120 7.01 15.18 22.82
CA THR A 120 7.73 16.11 23.69
C THR A 120 7.14 17.54 23.73
N SER A 121 6.68 18.02 22.56
CA SER A 121 6.08 19.37 22.43
C SER A 121 4.54 19.31 22.31
N GLN A 122 3.94 18.12 22.31
CA GLN A 122 2.49 17.92 22.19
C GLN A 122 1.89 18.60 20.96
N GLU A 123 2.61 18.54 19.82
CA GLU A 123 2.18 19.23 18.60
C GLU A 123 2.38 18.41 17.33
N TYR A 124 1.52 18.65 16.34
CA TYR A 124 1.66 18.14 14.99
C TYR A 124 2.60 19.00 14.15
N LYS A 125 3.59 18.39 13.51
CA LYS A 125 4.56 19.09 12.64
C LYS A 125 4.15 18.99 11.18
N THR A 126 3.59 20.08 10.65
CA THR A 126 3.11 20.15 9.26
C THR A 126 4.22 20.45 8.24
N LYS A 127 5.43 20.82 8.67
CA LYS A 127 6.49 21.24 7.75
C LYS A 127 6.93 20.16 6.76
N PRO A 128 7.09 18.86 7.15
CA PRO A 128 7.41 17.81 6.18
C PRO A 128 6.35 17.69 5.07
N ALA A 129 5.06 17.71 5.44
CA ALA A 129 3.97 17.69 4.49
C ALA A 129 3.98 18.93 3.56
N GLN A 130 4.25 20.13 4.11
CA GLN A 130 4.37 21.36 3.30
C GLN A 130 5.51 21.27 2.26
N ASN A 131 6.65 20.69 2.64
CA ASN A 131 7.77 20.48 1.74
C ASN A 131 7.40 19.50 0.62
N ALA A 132 6.83 18.33 0.95
CA ALA A 132 6.39 17.34 -0.05
C ALA A 132 5.39 17.94 -1.06
N MET A 133 4.48 18.82 -0.61
CA MET A 133 3.56 19.52 -1.50
C MET A 133 4.26 20.57 -2.37
N ALA A 134 5.28 21.25 -1.85
CA ALA A 134 6.09 22.18 -2.63
C ALA A 134 6.87 21.47 -3.72
N ASP A 135 7.42 20.29 -3.41
CA ASP A 135 8.14 19.44 -4.36
C ASP A 135 7.20 18.94 -5.47
N LEU A 136 6.02 18.42 -5.13
CA LEU A 136 5.03 17.98 -6.12
C LEU A 136 4.62 19.11 -7.08
N ARG A 137 4.41 20.32 -6.56
CA ARG A 137 4.17 21.50 -7.41
C ARG A 137 5.35 21.84 -8.30
N GLY A 138 6.58 21.66 -7.79
CA GLY A 138 7.80 21.84 -8.58
C GLY A 138 7.85 20.94 -9.81
N PHE A 139 7.24 19.76 -9.73
CA PHE A 139 7.06 18.83 -10.87
C PHE A 139 5.84 19.19 -11.75
N GLY A 140 5.12 20.26 -11.44
CA GLY A 140 3.97 20.70 -12.23
C GLY A 140 2.69 19.90 -11.99
N ILE A 141 2.60 19.19 -10.86
CA ILE A 141 1.39 18.48 -10.45
C ILE A 141 0.71 19.24 -9.30
N MET A 142 -0.54 19.60 -9.52
CA MET A 142 -1.42 20.14 -8.46
C MET A 142 -2.37 19.02 -8.01
N PRO A 143 -2.32 18.59 -6.75
CA PRO A 143 -3.23 17.57 -6.26
C PRO A 143 -4.66 18.13 -6.14
N ASP A 144 -5.65 17.27 -6.37
CA ASP A 144 -7.05 17.56 -6.11
C ASP A 144 -7.40 17.30 -4.65
N VAL A 145 -6.72 16.31 -4.07
CA VAL A 145 -6.88 15.86 -2.69
C VAL A 145 -5.52 15.70 -2.02
N VAL A 146 -5.45 16.11 -0.77
CA VAL A 146 -4.32 15.80 0.12
C VAL A 146 -4.82 14.90 1.25
N ALA A 147 -4.38 13.64 1.23
CA ALA A 147 -4.67 12.66 2.27
C ALA A 147 -3.58 12.75 3.35
N VAL A 148 -3.94 13.27 4.51
CA VAL A 148 -3.01 13.57 5.61
C VAL A 148 -2.97 12.42 6.59
N ARG A 149 -1.94 11.59 6.52
CA ARG A 149 -1.65 10.54 7.50
C ARG A 149 -1.11 11.14 8.78
N THR A 150 -1.66 10.74 9.91
CA THR A 150 -1.21 11.21 11.25
C THR A 150 -1.08 10.05 12.21
N GLU A 151 -0.22 10.24 13.21
CA GLU A 151 -0.11 9.31 14.34
C GLU A 151 -1.32 9.41 15.27
N GLY A 152 -1.60 8.29 15.98
CA GLY A 152 -2.74 8.20 16.88
C GLY A 152 -4.06 7.98 16.16
N SER A 153 -5.08 7.61 16.92
CA SER A 153 -6.42 7.27 16.43
C SER A 153 -7.38 8.46 16.38
N THR A 154 -6.94 9.64 16.83
CA THR A 154 -7.74 10.87 16.87
C THR A 154 -7.31 11.81 15.77
N ALA A 155 -8.27 12.39 15.06
CA ALA A 155 -7.99 13.42 14.06
C ALA A 155 -7.32 14.64 14.74
N PRO A 156 -6.27 15.21 14.12
CA PRO A 156 -5.62 16.40 14.66
C PRO A 156 -6.54 17.62 14.68
N PRO A 157 -6.18 18.66 15.45
CA PRO A 157 -6.94 19.91 15.47
C PRO A 157 -7.12 20.52 14.07
N ARG A 158 -8.25 21.20 13.84
CA ARG A 158 -8.58 21.86 12.56
C ARG A 158 -7.44 22.72 12.00
N GLY A 159 -6.73 23.45 12.83
CA GLY A 159 -5.61 24.29 12.41
C GLY A 159 -4.46 23.53 11.71
N VAL A 160 -4.39 22.20 11.82
CA VAL A 160 -3.46 21.36 11.03
C VAL A 160 -3.96 21.29 9.58
N ALA A 161 -5.24 20.98 9.38
CA ALA A 161 -5.86 20.95 8.04
C ALA A 161 -5.78 22.31 7.35
N ASP A 162 -6.07 23.39 8.05
CA ASP A 162 -6.01 24.76 7.52
C ASP A 162 -4.60 25.12 7.01
N LYS A 163 -3.56 24.78 7.78
CA LYS A 163 -2.15 24.99 7.37
C LYS A 163 -1.80 24.16 6.12
N ILE A 164 -2.30 22.95 6.01
CA ILE A 164 -2.09 22.09 4.85
C ILE A 164 -2.81 22.66 3.62
N ALA A 165 -4.07 23.07 3.75
CA ALA A 165 -4.85 23.70 2.69
C ALA A 165 -4.15 24.92 2.10
N ILE A 166 -3.70 25.84 2.97
CA ILE A 166 -2.95 27.05 2.56
C ILE A 166 -1.65 26.65 1.82
N ALA A 167 -0.91 25.70 2.35
CA ALA A 167 0.38 25.29 1.77
C ALA A 167 0.23 24.53 0.46
N SER A 168 -0.82 23.73 0.29
CA SER A 168 -1.08 22.95 -0.91
C SER A 168 -1.76 23.74 -2.01
N GLY A 169 -2.56 24.75 -1.66
CA GLY A 169 -3.50 25.42 -2.57
C GLY A 169 -4.75 24.59 -2.89
N VAL A 170 -4.93 23.47 -2.19
CA VAL A 170 -6.12 22.62 -2.28
C VAL A 170 -7.24 23.21 -1.42
N ARG A 171 -8.48 23.13 -1.88
CA ARG A 171 -9.64 23.59 -1.11
C ARG A 171 -9.76 22.79 0.19
N PRO A 172 -10.29 23.39 1.27
CA PRO A 172 -10.43 22.69 2.56
C PRO A 172 -11.14 21.34 2.47
N GLU A 173 -12.11 21.18 1.57
CA GLU A 173 -12.87 19.93 1.34
C GLU A 173 -11.99 18.83 0.73
N GLY A 174 -10.89 19.18 0.09
CA GLY A 174 -9.90 18.24 -0.45
C GLY A 174 -8.80 17.86 0.55
N ILE A 175 -8.82 18.41 1.78
CA ILE A 175 -7.87 18.02 2.83
C ILE A 175 -8.51 16.95 3.70
N ILE A 176 -8.07 15.73 3.55
CA ILE A 176 -8.64 14.56 4.20
C ILE A 176 -7.72 14.07 5.30
N MET A 177 -8.22 14.10 6.53
CA MET A 177 -7.45 13.64 7.69
C MET A 177 -7.61 12.13 7.87
N MET A 178 -6.49 11.42 7.83
CA MET A 178 -6.41 9.95 7.87
C MET A 178 -5.61 9.48 9.10
N PRO A 179 -6.17 9.59 10.32
CA PRO A 179 -5.51 9.09 11.53
C PRO A 179 -5.35 7.57 11.48
N ASN A 180 -4.45 7.05 12.30
CA ASN A 180 -4.29 5.60 12.43
C ASN A 180 -5.58 4.95 12.96
N VAL A 181 -5.86 3.78 12.45
CA VAL A 181 -6.98 2.92 12.90
C VAL A 181 -6.41 1.66 13.53
N ASP A 182 -7.18 1.04 14.40
CA ASP A 182 -6.82 -0.20 15.11
C ASP A 182 -6.82 -1.43 14.19
N THR A 183 -7.58 -1.35 13.09
CA THR A 183 -7.61 -2.39 12.07
C THR A 183 -7.68 -1.81 10.66
N VAL A 184 -7.00 -2.43 9.71
CA VAL A 184 -7.02 -2.05 8.30
C VAL A 184 -8.43 -2.09 7.69
N TYR A 185 -9.34 -2.87 8.27
CA TYR A 185 -10.73 -2.99 7.80
C TYR A 185 -11.59 -1.75 8.09
N LYS A 186 -11.12 -0.82 8.92
CA LYS A 186 -11.75 0.49 9.12
C LYS A 186 -11.33 1.52 8.07
N VAL A 187 -10.25 1.28 7.33
CA VAL A 187 -9.76 2.20 6.30
C VAL A 187 -10.81 2.45 5.21
N PRO A 188 -11.48 1.42 4.61
CA PRO A 188 -12.54 1.66 3.64
C PRO A 188 -13.69 2.50 4.17
N LEU A 189 -14.07 2.33 5.45
CA LEU A 189 -15.13 3.12 6.09
C LEU A 189 -14.74 4.59 6.20
N MET A 190 -13.48 4.85 6.56
CA MET A 190 -12.94 6.21 6.66
C MET A 190 -12.83 6.85 5.27
N VAL A 191 -12.30 6.12 4.28
CA VAL A 191 -12.18 6.60 2.89
C VAL A 191 -13.55 6.90 2.30
N ALA A 192 -14.54 6.02 2.47
CA ALA A 192 -15.90 6.25 1.97
C ALA A 192 -16.52 7.52 2.56
N ARG A 193 -16.29 7.80 3.84
CA ARG A 193 -16.80 9.00 4.50
C ARG A 193 -16.10 10.27 4.04
N GLU A 194 -14.77 10.25 3.99
CA GLU A 194 -13.95 11.46 3.79
C GLU A 194 -13.70 11.75 2.30
N LEU A 195 -13.40 10.73 1.50
CA LEU A 195 -13.09 10.87 0.07
C LEU A 195 -14.31 10.63 -0.82
N GLY A 196 -15.34 9.94 -0.32
CA GLY A 196 -16.54 9.60 -1.09
C GLY A 196 -17.18 10.79 -1.82
N PRO A 197 -17.40 11.94 -1.17
CA PRO A 197 -17.96 13.11 -1.84
C PRO A 197 -17.11 13.64 -3.01
N VAL A 198 -15.79 13.60 -2.89
CA VAL A 198 -14.87 14.02 -3.96
C VAL A 198 -14.93 13.02 -5.11
N LEU A 199 -14.94 11.72 -4.82
CA LEU A 199 -15.06 10.67 -5.83
C LEU A 199 -16.40 10.74 -6.56
N ALA A 200 -17.50 10.97 -5.83
CA ALA A 200 -18.83 11.17 -6.43
C ALA A 200 -18.84 12.33 -7.41
N SER A 201 -18.28 13.47 -7.00
CA SER A 201 -18.15 14.64 -7.87
C SER A 201 -17.28 14.40 -9.10
N PHE A 202 -16.15 13.67 -8.93
CA PHE A 202 -15.22 13.38 -10.02
C PHE A 202 -15.79 12.38 -11.03
N THR A 203 -16.47 11.33 -10.55
CA THR A 203 -17.03 10.27 -11.41
C THR A 203 -18.42 10.58 -11.92
N GLY A 204 -19.10 11.60 -11.38
CA GLY A 204 -20.51 11.86 -11.65
C GLY A 204 -21.44 10.78 -11.08
N ASN A 205 -20.98 9.99 -10.12
CA ASN A 205 -21.75 8.90 -9.50
C ASN A 205 -22.03 9.20 -8.03
N ASP A 206 -23.24 9.64 -7.71
CA ASP A 206 -23.68 9.99 -6.36
C ASP A 206 -24.20 8.78 -5.56
N THR A 207 -24.12 7.57 -6.11
CA THR A 207 -24.57 6.37 -5.41
C THR A 207 -23.68 6.09 -4.21
N ALA A 208 -24.27 6.10 -3.01
CA ALA A 208 -23.53 5.77 -1.79
C ALA A 208 -23.04 4.31 -1.84
N PRO A 209 -21.77 4.05 -1.53
CA PRO A 209 -21.24 2.68 -1.53
C PRO A 209 -21.86 1.86 -0.40
N ASP A 210 -22.16 0.58 -0.66
CA ASP A 210 -22.55 -0.36 0.39
C ASP A 210 -21.33 -0.75 1.23
N MET A 211 -21.26 -0.24 2.45
CA MET A 211 -20.17 -0.49 3.39
C MET A 211 -20.49 -1.60 4.40
N THR A 212 -21.59 -2.33 4.25
CA THR A 212 -22.07 -3.33 5.23
C THR A 212 -21.02 -4.41 5.49
N ARG A 213 -20.39 -4.94 4.44
CA ARG A 213 -19.35 -5.97 4.55
C ARG A 213 -18.12 -5.48 5.32
N TRP A 214 -17.68 -4.26 5.06
CA TRP A 214 -16.56 -3.64 5.77
C TRP A 214 -16.86 -3.36 7.23
N GLN A 215 -18.09 -2.94 7.54
CA GLN A 215 -18.53 -2.76 8.91
C GLN A 215 -18.53 -4.09 9.68
N GLN A 216 -18.94 -5.18 9.04
CA GLN A 216 -18.89 -6.52 9.63
C GLN A 216 -17.46 -6.96 9.93
N LEU A 217 -16.54 -6.82 8.96
CA LEU A 217 -15.13 -7.16 9.13
C LEU A 217 -14.48 -6.34 10.28
N ALA A 218 -14.72 -5.04 10.31
CA ALA A 218 -14.21 -4.18 11.37
C ALA A 218 -14.75 -4.55 12.76
N ARG A 219 -15.99 -5.06 12.85
CA ARG A 219 -16.56 -5.57 14.10
C ARG A 219 -15.90 -6.87 14.54
N HIS A 220 -15.61 -7.79 13.62
CA HIS A 220 -14.93 -9.06 13.95
C HIS A 220 -13.57 -8.82 14.60
N ASP A 221 -12.80 -7.87 14.09
CA ASP A 221 -11.48 -7.53 14.64
C ASP A 221 -11.55 -6.95 16.07
N SER A 222 -12.65 -6.25 16.40
CA SER A 222 -12.89 -5.70 17.74
C SER A 222 -13.62 -6.65 18.70
N GLN A 223 -14.08 -7.80 18.20
CA GLN A 223 -14.90 -8.74 18.98
C GLN A 223 -14.03 -9.72 19.75
N THR A 224 -14.35 -9.93 21.03
CA THR A 224 -13.73 -10.98 21.85
C THR A 224 -14.47 -12.29 21.65
N TYR A 225 -13.72 -13.35 21.38
CA TYR A 225 -14.24 -14.71 21.24
C TYR A 225 -13.88 -15.57 22.47
N ARG A 226 -14.73 -16.56 22.78
CA ARG A 226 -14.46 -17.48 23.87
C ARG A 226 -13.35 -18.47 23.58
N GLN A 227 -13.30 -18.97 22.34
CA GLN A 227 -12.25 -19.88 21.89
C GLN A 227 -11.03 -19.07 21.49
N ARG A 228 -9.88 -19.47 22.01
CA ARG A 228 -8.58 -18.87 21.69
C ARG A 228 -7.64 -19.93 21.19
N LEU A 229 -6.88 -19.60 20.17
CA LEU A 229 -5.90 -20.47 19.56
C LEU A 229 -4.59 -19.71 19.45
N THR A 230 -3.49 -20.39 19.74
CA THR A 230 -2.13 -19.88 19.51
C THR A 230 -1.53 -20.62 18.32
N ILE A 231 -1.21 -19.90 17.25
CA ILE A 231 -0.60 -20.45 16.05
C ILE A 231 0.88 -20.06 16.01
N GLY A 232 1.76 -21.06 15.97
CA GLY A 232 3.19 -20.85 15.77
C GLY A 232 3.49 -20.57 14.29
N LEU A 233 3.99 -19.40 13.97
CA LEU A 233 4.46 -19.06 12.64
C LEU A 233 5.97 -19.25 12.56
N VAL A 234 6.43 -20.38 11.98
CA VAL A 234 7.86 -20.72 11.86
C VAL A 234 8.44 -20.04 10.62
N ALA A 235 9.02 -18.88 10.82
CA ALA A 235 9.34 -17.93 9.77
C ALA A 235 10.82 -17.50 9.76
N LYS A 236 11.31 -17.01 8.61
CA LYS A 236 12.69 -16.54 8.42
C LYS A 236 12.86 -15.05 8.70
N TYR A 237 11.86 -14.24 8.34
CA TYR A 237 11.94 -12.77 8.31
C TYR A 237 11.10 -12.19 9.44
N ILE A 238 11.47 -12.53 10.68
CA ILE A 238 10.70 -12.16 11.87
C ILE A 238 10.96 -10.74 12.36
N ASP A 239 12.01 -10.09 11.84
CA ASP A 239 12.37 -8.71 12.21
C ASP A 239 11.39 -7.67 11.63
N ASN A 240 10.64 -8.05 10.60
CA ASN A 240 9.61 -7.21 10.00
C ASN A 240 8.28 -7.99 9.94
N ALA A 241 7.35 -7.63 10.80
CA ALA A 241 6.03 -8.27 10.89
C ALA A 241 5.23 -8.18 9.57
N ASP A 242 5.43 -7.12 8.80
CA ASP A 242 4.72 -6.90 7.54
C ASP A 242 5.05 -7.94 6.47
N THR A 243 6.23 -8.57 6.54
CA THR A 243 6.65 -9.61 5.59
C THR A 243 5.63 -10.76 5.50
N TYR A 244 4.94 -11.07 6.58
CA TYR A 244 3.94 -12.15 6.63
C TYR A 244 2.51 -11.64 6.85
N LEU A 245 2.25 -10.36 6.60
CA LEU A 245 0.96 -9.74 6.84
C LEU A 245 -0.19 -10.49 6.17
N SER A 246 -0.03 -10.93 4.91
CA SER A 246 -1.07 -11.70 4.22
C SER A 246 -1.39 -13.02 4.91
N ILE A 247 -0.39 -13.69 5.50
CA ILE A 247 -0.59 -14.94 6.24
C ILE A 247 -1.30 -14.65 7.57
N THR A 248 -0.85 -13.63 8.30
CA THR A 248 -1.46 -13.27 9.58
C THR A 248 -2.91 -12.83 9.41
N GLU A 249 -3.22 -12.07 8.38
CA GLU A 249 -4.60 -11.67 8.06
C GLU A 249 -5.46 -12.84 7.58
N ALA A 250 -4.90 -13.79 6.84
CA ALA A 250 -5.61 -15.02 6.48
C ALA A 250 -5.95 -15.88 7.71
N LEU A 251 -5.01 -15.98 8.65
CA LEU A 251 -5.24 -16.70 9.92
C LEU A 251 -6.32 -16.01 10.78
N LYS A 252 -6.30 -14.68 10.86
CA LYS A 252 -7.36 -13.91 11.54
C LYS A 252 -8.73 -14.15 10.89
N ALA A 253 -8.80 -14.04 9.56
CA ALA A 253 -10.06 -14.26 8.83
C ALA A 253 -10.61 -15.68 9.05
N ALA A 254 -9.74 -16.70 9.05
CA ALA A 254 -10.12 -18.07 9.36
C ALA A 254 -10.62 -18.21 10.81
N ALA A 255 -9.95 -17.59 11.77
CA ALA A 255 -10.36 -17.60 13.17
C ALA A 255 -11.76 -16.96 13.34
N TRP A 256 -12.03 -15.83 12.70
CA TRP A 256 -13.36 -15.20 12.74
C TRP A 256 -14.45 -16.08 12.13
N ALA A 257 -14.18 -16.78 11.04
CA ALA A 257 -15.12 -17.73 10.44
C ALA A 257 -15.48 -18.86 11.41
N HIS A 258 -14.55 -19.24 12.29
CA HIS A 258 -14.73 -20.25 13.33
C HIS A 258 -15.10 -19.65 14.70
N ARG A 259 -15.42 -18.36 14.79
CA ARG A 259 -15.76 -17.64 16.03
C ARG A 259 -14.69 -17.81 17.11
N SER A 260 -13.44 -17.73 16.70
CA SER A 260 -12.26 -17.89 17.54
C SER A 260 -11.37 -16.65 17.47
N GLU A 261 -10.57 -16.44 18.49
CA GLU A 261 -9.49 -15.46 18.55
C GLU A 261 -8.17 -16.19 18.25
N VAL A 262 -7.33 -15.65 17.41
CA VAL A 262 -6.02 -16.20 17.12
C VAL A 262 -4.91 -15.29 17.63
N THR A 263 -3.98 -15.88 18.37
CA THR A 263 -2.69 -15.27 18.72
C THR A 263 -1.61 -15.89 17.85
N ILE A 264 -0.79 -15.08 17.20
CA ILE A 264 0.30 -15.56 16.37
C ILE A 264 1.60 -15.45 17.16
N GLN A 265 2.20 -16.59 17.44
CA GLN A 265 3.51 -16.71 18.08
C GLN A 265 4.57 -16.84 16.99
N TRP A 266 5.44 -15.83 16.89
CA TRP A 266 6.54 -15.82 15.95
C TRP A 266 7.66 -16.73 16.43
N ILE A 267 8.04 -17.70 15.61
CA ILE A 267 9.11 -18.66 15.89
C ILE A 267 10.16 -18.52 14.78
N ASN A 268 11.40 -18.19 15.19
CA ASN A 268 12.49 -18.07 14.23
C ASN A 268 12.88 -19.46 13.69
N ALA A 269 12.79 -19.61 12.38
CA ALA A 269 13.13 -20.86 11.71
C ALA A 269 14.63 -21.27 11.83
N GLU A 270 15.52 -20.36 12.22
CA GLU A 270 16.93 -20.66 12.43
C GLU A 270 17.21 -21.21 13.82
N THR A 271 16.34 -20.92 14.80
CA THR A 271 16.53 -21.26 16.21
C THR A 271 15.32 -21.97 16.80
N VAL A 272 14.51 -22.64 15.98
CA VAL A 272 13.34 -23.38 16.44
C VAL A 272 13.70 -24.46 17.45
N THR A 273 12.89 -24.60 18.49
CA THR A 273 13.07 -25.64 19.52
C THR A 273 11.75 -26.33 19.80
N ASP A 274 11.80 -27.59 20.26
CA ASP A 274 10.62 -28.34 20.66
C ASP A 274 9.84 -27.63 21.80
N ALA A 275 10.56 -26.95 22.68
CA ALA A 275 9.96 -26.16 23.75
C ALA A 275 9.08 -25.02 23.21
N ALA A 276 9.52 -24.32 22.15
CA ALA A 276 8.72 -23.28 21.51
C ALA A 276 7.50 -23.86 20.77
N LEU A 277 7.68 -25.01 20.12
CA LEU A 277 6.59 -25.70 19.39
C LEU A 277 5.55 -26.29 20.33
N SER A 278 5.91 -26.72 21.53
CA SER A 278 4.99 -27.29 22.51
C SER A 278 4.03 -26.25 23.14
N THR A 279 4.28 -24.94 22.94
CA THR A 279 3.45 -23.85 23.50
C THR A 279 2.33 -23.39 22.58
N VAL A 280 2.22 -23.95 21.37
CA VAL A 280 1.24 -23.55 20.37
C VAL A 280 0.25 -24.67 20.04
N ASP A 281 -0.95 -24.31 19.64
CA ASP A 281 -2.02 -25.28 19.29
C ASP A 281 -1.81 -25.85 17.88
N ALA A 282 -1.20 -25.10 16.99
CA ALA A 282 -0.84 -25.53 15.63
C ALA A 282 0.32 -24.71 15.08
N VAL A 283 0.92 -25.19 14.00
CA VAL A 283 2.09 -24.57 13.36
C VAL A 283 1.79 -24.28 11.90
N VAL A 284 2.19 -23.08 11.45
CA VAL A 284 2.22 -22.71 10.04
C VAL A 284 3.67 -22.44 9.63
N VAL A 285 4.11 -23.11 8.57
CA VAL A 285 5.43 -22.94 7.98
C VAL A 285 5.29 -22.23 6.64
N PRO A 286 5.47 -20.90 6.59
CA PRO A 286 5.29 -20.14 5.36
C PRO A 286 6.39 -20.41 4.34
N GLY A 287 6.16 -20.03 3.08
CA GLY A 287 7.17 -20.01 2.03
C GLY A 287 8.40 -19.16 2.39
N GLY A 288 9.40 -19.17 1.52
CA GLY A 288 10.61 -18.33 1.67
C GLY A 288 11.73 -18.85 0.78
N PHE A 289 12.49 -17.92 0.21
CA PHE A 289 13.56 -18.22 -0.72
C PHE A 289 14.90 -18.52 0.00
N GLY A 290 15.77 -19.25 -0.67
CA GLY A 290 17.12 -19.55 -0.20
C GLY A 290 17.16 -20.60 0.92
N LYS A 291 18.39 -20.97 1.33
CA LYS A 291 18.66 -22.08 2.25
C LYS A 291 18.49 -21.74 3.74
N ARG A 292 18.50 -20.46 4.11
CA ARG A 292 18.43 -20.01 5.50
C ARG A 292 17.14 -20.50 6.17
N GLY A 293 17.25 -21.09 7.36
CA GLY A 293 16.13 -21.56 8.17
C GLY A 293 15.38 -22.80 7.62
N VAL A 294 15.86 -23.46 6.57
CA VAL A 294 15.21 -24.65 5.99
C VAL A 294 15.19 -25.81 6.99
N GLU A 295 16.33 -26.08 7.65
CA GLU A 295 16.46 -27.18 8.62
C GLU A 295 15.47 -27.02 9.79
N GLY A 296 15.31 -25.80 10.30
CA GLY A 296 14.34 -25.54 11.36
C GLY A 296 12.89 -25.67 10.90
N LYS A 297 12.58 -25.33 9.65
CA LYS A 297 11.26 -25.57 9.07
C LYS A 297 10.94 -27.06 8.94
N ILE A 298 11.96 -27.87 8.55
CA ILE A 298 11.85 -29.33 8.50
C ILE A 298 11.67 -29.89 9.93
N ALA A 299 12.45 -29.40 10.89
CA ALA A 299 12.33 -29.82 12.29
C ALA A 299 10.92 -29.51 12.85
N ALA A 300 10.39 -28.31 12.59
CA ALA A 300 9.03 -27.95 13.00
C ALA A 300 7.97 -28.86 12.37
N ALA A 301 8.09 -29.16 11.06
CA ALA A 301 7.18 -30.08 10.39
C ALA A 301 7.29 -31.52 10.89
N SER A 302 8.48 -31.94 11.32
CA SER A 302 8.71 -33.29 11.88
C SER A 302 8.21 -33.43 13.32
N TYR A 303 8.17 -32.32 14.07
CA TYR A 303 7.65 -32.28 15.44
C TYR A 303 6.11 -32.42 15.48
N CYS A 304 5.41 -31.82 14.52
CA CYS A 304 3.94 -31.84 14.42
C CYS A 304 3.41 -33.15 13.81
#